data_38239ea2025794f6712fca0d7b0dde4c
#
_entry.id   38239ea2025794f6712fca0d7b0dde4c
#
_cell.length_a   1.000
_cell.length_b   1.000
_cell.length_c   1.000
_cell.angle_alpha   90.00
_cell.angle_beta   90.00
_cell.angle_gamma   90.00
#
_symmetry.space_group_name_H-M   'P 1'
#
loop_
_entity.id
_entity.type
_entity.pdbx_description
1 polymer ?
#
loop_
_entity_poly.entity_id
_entity_poly.type
_entity_poly.pdbx_seq_one_letter_code
_entity_poly.pdbx_strand_id
1 'polypeptide(L)'
;GNPVDGKGPIDTTERRLMETQAPSVVQRQPVSEPLQTGIKAIDSMTPIGRGQRQLIIGDRQTGKTAILVDTIINQKVNQGTKDEVKCVYVAIGQKASTVAEVVATLEAAGAMEYTVVVNAAASAAPALQMYAPYAGSAIGQHWMYQGQHALVVFDDLSKQAVAYREISLLLRRPPGREAYPGDVFYLHSRLLERCAKLSDELGGGSLTGLPVIETKANDISAYIPTNVISITDGQCYLLSDLFYQGIRPALDAGISVSRVGGAAQISAMKKIAGPLRLNLAQFRELAAFAEFGSELDATSLAQLERGRRVVEVLKQPQFSPVPVEEQVVVIYAVTEGHMDDVIIPDVRRFEDGLREFFRSRHPGLLSEIRDTGKMPETETVNAAIAEFKESFEGSGVEE
;
A
#
# COMPACT_ATOMS: atom_id res chain seq x y z
N GLY A 1 -22.82 13.33 6.56
CA GLY A 1 -21.83 14.36 6.82
C GLY A 1 -22.21 15.67 6.18
N ASN A 2 -21.82 16.75 6.81
CA ASN A 2 -21.97 18.07 6.20
C ASN A 2 -20.77 18.32 5.28
N PRO A 3 -20.98 18.94 4.10
CA PRO A 3 -19.86 19.35 3.24
C PRO A 3 -19.01 20.39 3.98
N VAL A 4 -17.68 20.26 3.85
CA VAL A 4 -16.70 21.13 4.54
C VAL A 4 -15.77 21.86 3.57
N ASP A 5 -15.98 21.68 2.28
CA ASP A 5 -15.16 22.21 1.17
C ASP A 5 -15.68 23.54 0.59
N GLY A 6 -16.81 24.07 1.11
CA GLY A 6 -17.42 25.29 0.62
C GLY A 6 -18.13 25.18 -0.74
N LYS A 7 -18.21 23.99 -1.32
CA LYS A 7 -18.83 23.75 -2.65
C LYS A 7 -20.36 23.61 -2.62
N GLY A 8 -20.96 23.80 -1.45
CA GLY A 8 -22.40 23.69 -1.25
C GLY A 8 -22.88 22.29 -0.81
N PRO A 9 -24.20 22.07 -0.74
CA PRO A 9 -24.78 20.81 -0.31
C PRO A 9 -24.46 19.69 -1.31
N ILE A 10 -24.28 18.47 -0.77
CA ILE A 10 -24.13 17.26 -1.59
C ILE A 10 -25.54 16.82 -2.03
N ASP A 11 -25.77 16.74 -3.33
CA ASP A 11 -27.02 16.28 -3.89
C ASP A 11 -27.10 14.75 -3.84
N THR A 12 -27.62 14.24 -2.72
CA THR A 12 -27.82 12.81 -2.49
C THR A 12 -29.19 12.54 -1.89
N THR A 13 -29.87 11.53 -2.41
CA THR A 13 -31.18 11.06 -1.92
C THR A 13 -31.06 9.79 -1.07
N GLU A 14 -30.02 9.00 -1.31
CA GLU A 14 -29.82 7.74 -0.61
C GLU A 14 -29.12 7.93 0.74
N ARG A 15 -29.57 7.18 1.73
CA ARG A 15 -28.99 7.15 3.08
C ARG A 15 -28.66 5.74 3.48
N ARG A 16 -27.52 5.58 4.15
CA ARG A 16 -27.07 4.31 4.71
C ARG A 16 -26.81 4.45 6.21
N LEU A 17 -27.12 3.42 6.98
CA LEU A 17 -26.75 3.38 8.38
C LEU A 17 -25.22 3.43 8.50
N MET A 18 -24.74 4.25 9.41
CA MET A 18 -23.30 4.40 9.67
C MET A 18 -22.73 3.16 10.36
N GLU A 19 -23.48 2.55 11.27
CA GLU A 19 -23.14 1.27 11.88
C GLU A 19 -24.03 0.16 11.28
N THR A 20 -23.39 -0.77 10.58
CA THR A 20 -24.03 -1.94 9.98
C THR A 20 -23.23 -3.18 10.32
N GLN A 21 -23.90 -4.30 10.34
CA GLN A 21 -23.23 -5.59 10.50
C GLN A 21 -22.34 -5.87 9.28
N ALA A 22 -21.17 -6.48 9.53
CA ALA A 22 -20.29 -6.94 8.46
C ALA A 22 -20.95 -8.06 7.63
N PRO A 23 -20.59 -8.21 6.34
CA PRO A 23 -21.06 -9.34 5.55
C PRO A 23 -20.74 -10.67 6.23
N SER A 24 -21.71 -11.60 6.22
CA SER A 24 -21.52 -12.94 6.78
C SER A 24 -20.57 -13.79 5.91
N VAL A 25 -20.15 -14.94 6.42
CA VAL A 25 -19.25 -15.86 5.69
C VAL A 25 -19.82 -16.27 4.32
N VAL A 26 -21.13 -16.57 4.26
CA VAL A 26 -21.80 -16.98 3.02
C VAL A 26 -21.97 -15.84 2.01
N GLN A 27 -21.83 -14.61 2.44
CA GLN A 27 -21.92 -13.42 1.59
C GLN A 27 -20.57 -13.01 1.00
N ARG A 28 -19.48 -13.68 1.41
CA ARG A 28 -18.13 -13.38 0.98
C ARG A 28 -17.62 -14.43 -0.01
N GLN A 29 -16.67 -14.00 -0.83
CA GLN A 29 -15.82 -14.91 -1.60
C GLN A 29 -14.34 -14.63 -1.30
N PRO A 30 -13.44 -15.57 -1.63
CA PRO A 30 -12.00 -15.38 -1.45
C PRO A 30 -11.49 -14.17 -2.23
N VAL A 31 -10.51 -13.49 -1.65
CA VAL A 31 -9.80 -12.40 -2.31
C VAL A 31 -8.80 -12.97 -3.30
N SER A 32 -8.98 -12.67 -4.59
CA SER A 32 -8.14 -13.18 -5.69
C SER A 32 -7.80 -12.13 -6.75
N GLU A 33 -8.35 -10.92 -6.63
CA GLU A 33 -8.10 -9.83 -7.58
C GLU A 33 -7.14 -8.82 -6.96
N PRO A 34 -6.09 -8.39 -7.66
CA PRO A 34 -5.14 -7.42 -7.13
C PRO A 34 -5.75 -6.03 -7.00
N LEU A 35 -5.39 -5.33 -5.92
CA LEU A 35 -5.48 -3.88 -5.80
C LEU A 35 -4.05 -3.34 -5.93
N GLN A 36 -3.68 -2.84 -7.09
CA GLN A 36 -2.33 -2.33 -7.32
C GLN A 36 -2.13 -1.01 -6.57
N THR A 37 -1.10 -0.95 -5.74
CA THR A 37 -0.75 0.28 -5.02
C THR A 37 0.10 1.22 -5.85
N GLY A 38 0.74 0.72 -6.89
CA GLY A 38 1.74 1.44 -7.67
C GLY A 38 3.09 1.56 -6.97
N ILE A 39 3.26 0.89 -5.83
CA ILE A 39 4.50 0.90 -5.05
C ILE A 39 5.19 -0.46 -5.23
N LYS A 40 6.36 -0.46 -5.91
CA LYS A 40 7.10 -1.67 -6.27
C LYS A 40 7.31 -2.62 -5.09
N ALA A 41 7.73 -2.08 -3.95
CA ALA A 41 8.00 -2.87 -2.75
C ALA A 41 6.73 -3.56 -2.19
N ILE A 42 5.58 -2.90 -2.24
CA ILE A 42 4.32 -3.45 -1.73
C ILE A 42 3.73 -4.45 -2.73
N ASP A 43 3.56 -4.06 -3.99
CA ASP A 43 2.93 -4.89 -5.01
C ASP A 43 3.70 -6.20 -5.26
N SER A 44 5.04 -6.19 -5.08
CA SER A 44 5.87 -7.39 -5.23
C SER A 44 5.96 -8.25 -3.97
N MET A 45 6.08 -7.65 -2.77
CA MET A 45 6.37 -8.39 -1.54
C MET A 45 5.16 -8.58 -0.62
N THR A 46 4.30 -7.58 -0.51
CA THR A 46 3.12 -7.60 0.36
C THR A 46 1.86 -7.20 -0.40
N PRO A 47 1.51 -7.94 -1.47
CA PRO A 47 0.42 -7.55 -2.37
C PRO A 47 -0.91 -7.45 -1.65
N ILE A 48 -1.73 -6.51 -2.11
CA ILE A 48 -3.04 -6.22 -1.56
C ILE A 48 -4.10 -6.66 -2.57
N GLY A 49 -5.10 -7.39 -2.10
CA GLY A 49 -6.24 -7.81 -2.91
C GLY A 49 -7.49 -6.97 -2.65
N ARG A 50 -8.40 -6.96 -3.60
CA ARG A 50 -9.69 -6.28 -3.51
C ARG A 50 -10.57 -6.96 -2.48
N GLY A 51 -10.91 -6.23 -1.41
CA GLY A 51 -11.63 -6.75 -0.25
C GLY A 51 -10.74 -7.15 0.92
N GLN A 52 -9.42 -7.06 0.80
CA GLN A 52 -8.45 -7.32 1.86
C GLN A 52 -8.38 -6.15 2.86
N ARG A 53 -7.99 -6.46 4.09
CA ARG A 53 -7.62 -5.51 5.14
C ARG A 53 -6.11 -5.56 5.33
N GLN A 54 -5.39 -4.59 4.81
CA GLN A 54 -3.94 -4.52 4.94
C GLN A 54 -3.56 -3.37 5.84
N LEU A 55 -2.94 -3.67 6.97
CA LEU A 55 -2.50 -2.67 7.94
C LEU A 55 -1.22 -1.96 7.45
N ILE A 56 -1.20 -0.64 7.55
CA ILE A 56 0.01 0.17 7.39
C ILE A 56 0.43 0.63 8.79
N ILE A 57 1.57 0.18 9.27
CA ILE A 57 2.00 0.39 10.65
C ILE A 57 3.45 0.89 10.73
N GLY A 58 3.71 1.82 11.63
CA GLY A 58 5.04 2.38 11.86
C GLY A 58 5.00 3.68 12.66
N ASP A 59 6.15 4.17 13.04
CA ASP A 59 6.30 5.41 13.82
C ASP A 59 5.86 6.65 13.02
N ARG A 60 5.80 7.79 13.70
CA ARG A 60 5.53 9.08 13.04
C ARG A 60 6.53 9.35 11.93
N GLN A 61 6.04 9.96 10.84
CA GLN A 61 6.86 10.42 9.71
C GLN A 61 7.64 9.31 8.98
N THR A 62 7.20 8.06 9.06
CA THR A 62 7.80 6.94 8.31
C THR A 62 7.21 6.75 6.91
N GLY A 63 6.34 7.65 6.45
CA GLY A 63 5.76 7.60 5.11
C GLY A 63 4.41 6.87 5.00
N LYS A 64 3.71 6.60 6.12
CA LYS A 64 2.40 5.92 6.09
C LYS A 64 1.39 6.62 5.19
N THR A 65 1.17 7.92 5.38
CA THR A 65 0.24 8.71 4.56
C THR A 65 0.64 8.74 3.10
N ALA A 66 1.94 8.79 2.77
CA ALA A 66 2.40 8.74 1.39
C ALA A 66 1.98 7.45 0.68
N ILE A 67 2.09 6.30 1.34
CA ILE A 67 1.63 5.00 0.80
C ILE A 67 0.13 5.03 0.49
N LEU A 68 -0.69 5.61 1.38
CA LEU A 68 -2.13 5.73 1.17
C LEU A 68 -2.46 6.62 -0.03
N VAL A 69 -1.80 7.77 -0.13
CA VAL A 69 -1.99 8.74 -1.22
C VAL A 69 -1.54 8.14 -2.54
N ASP A 70 -0.37 7.48 -2.60
CA ASP A 70 0.11 6.79 -3.79
C ASP A 70 -0.86 5.69 -4.24
N THR A 71 -1.39 4.91 -3.30
CA THR A 71 -2.39 3.87 -3.60
C THR A 71 -3.65 4.46 -4.21
N ILE A 72 -4.14 5.60 -3.69
CA ILE A 72 -5.31 6.31 -4.26
C ILE A 72 -4.98 6.85 -5.65
N ILE A 73 -3.86 7.52 -5.83
CA ILE A 73 -3.43 8.08 -7.13
C ILE A 73 -3.33 6.98 -8.18
N ASN A 74 -2.80 5.81 -7.81
CA ASN A 74 -2.64 4.68 -8.73
C ASN A 74 -3.97 4.14 -9.25
N GLN A 75 -5.10 4.34 -8.56
CA GLN A 75 -6.40 3.88 -9.03
C GLN A 75 -6.89 4.66 -10.26
N LYS A 76 -6.22 5.75 -10.65
CA LYS A 76 -6.53 6.50 -11.86
C LYS A 76 -6.48 5.64 -13.12
N VAL A 77 -5.56 4.66 -13.17
CA VAL A 77 -5.41 3.76 -14.33
C VAL A 77 -6.65 2.89 -14.58
N ASN A 78 -7.46 2.67 -13.56
CA ASN A 78 -8.66 1.83 -13.63
C ASN A 78 -9.94 2.63 -13.90
N GLN A 79 -9.88 3.96 -13.90
CA GLN A 79 -11.09 4.79 -14.06
C GLN A 79 -11.70 4.60 -15.46
N GLY A 80 -13.03 4.51 -15.51
CA GLY A 80 -13.79 4.25 -16.73
C GLY A 80 -13.72 2.82 -17.25
N THR A 81 -13.09 1.90 -16.51
CA THR A 81 -13.05 0.46 -16.81
C THR A 81 -13.98 -0.32 -15.88
N LYS A 82 -14.18 -1.61 -16.16
CA LYS A 82 -14.90 -2.51 -15.23
C LYS A 82 -14.18 -2.67 -13.87
N ASP A 83 -12.89 -2.37 -13.83
CA ASP A 83 -12.02 -2.50 -12.67
C ASP A 83 -11.88 -1.19 -11.90
N GLU A 84 -12.75 -0.22 -12.15
CA GLU A 84 -12.80 1.07 -11.47
C GLU A 84 -12.89 0.93 -9.96
N VAL A 85 -12.08 1.72 -9.23
CA VAL A 85 -12.07 1.75 -7.77
C VAL A 85 -12.42 3.15 -7.28
N LYS A 86 -13.50 3.26 -6.52
CA LYS A 86 -13.86 4.49 -5.78
C LYS A 86 -13.09 4.55 -4.47
N CYS A 87 -12.58 5.71 -4.11
CA CYS A 87 -11.73 5.87 -2.95
C CYS A 87 -12.40 6.71 -1.85
N VAL A 88 -12.14 6.34 -0.60
CA VAL A 88 -12.53 7.12 0.57
C VAL A 88 -11.30 7.33 1.45
N TYR A 89 -10.91 8.58 1.64
CA TYR A 89 -9.83 8.94 2.56
C TYR A 89 -10.45 9.47 3.85
N VAL A 90 -10.24 8.76 4.96
CA VAL A 90 -10.76 9.15 6.29
C VAL A 90 -9.62 9.73 7.11
N ALA A 91 -9.61 11.05 7.27
CA ALA A 91 -8.69 11.78 8.14
C ALA A 91 -9.25 11.83 9.56
N ILE A 92 -8.53 11.23 10.53
CA ILE A 92 -8.97 11.10 11.91
C ILE A 92 -7.99 11.84 12.83
N GLY A 93 -8.45 12.90 13.47
CA GLY A 93 -7.62 13.67 14.41
C GLY A 93 -6.36 14.28 13.76
N GLN A 94 -6.40 14.53 12.46
CA GLN A 94 -5.31 15.17 11.71
C GLN A 94 -5.40 16.68 11.83
N LYS A 95 -4.25 17.37 11.68
CA LYS A 95 -4.22 18.83 11.58
C LYS A 95 -4.89 19.25 10.26
N ALA A 96 -5.61 20.36 10.25
CA ALA A 96 -6.25 20.87 9.05
C ALA A 96 -5.26 21.12 7.89
N SER A 97 -4.04 21.59 8.21
CA SER A 97 -2.97 21.77 7.20
C SER A 97 -2.56 20.46 6.53
N THR A 98 -2.41 19.38 7.30
CA THR A 98 -2.06 18.07 6.76
C THR A 98 -3.15 17.54 5.84
N VAL A 99 -4.42 17.70 6.23
CA VAL A 99 -5.54 17.29 5.37
C VAL A 99 -5.59 18.12 4.09
N ALA A 100 -5.35 19.43 4.19
CA ALA A 100 -5.28 20.31 3.02
C ALA A 100 -4.15 19.92 2.05
N GLU A 101 -2.98 19.54 2.56
CA GLU A 101 -1.86 19.03 1.75
C GLU A 101 -2.23 17.73 1.01
N VAL A 102 -2.89 16.80 1.70
CA VAL A 102 -3.37 15.56 1.07
C VAL A 102 -4.38 15.86 -0.03
N VAL A 103 -5.37 16.71 0.24
CA VAL A 103 -6.37 17.12 -0.78
C VAL A 103 -5.70 17.77 -1.96
N ALA A 104 -4.80 18.73 -1.75
CA ALA A 104 -4.07 19.39 -2.83
C ALA A 104 -3.25 18.42 -3.68
N THR A 105 -2.61 17.43 -3.04
CA THR A 105 -1.86 16.37 -3.75
C THR A 105 -2.78 15.49 -4.60
N LEU A 106 -3.93 15.09 -4.06
CA LEU A 106 -4.93 14.30 -4.80
C LEU A 106 -5.54 15.11 -5.95
N GLU A 107 -5.81 16.40 -5.75
CA GLU A 107 -6.30 17.30 -6.81
C GLU A 107 -5.28 17.46 -7.93
N ALA A 108 -4.02 17.71 -7.60
CA ALA A 108 -2.93 17.83 -8.57
C ALA A 108 -2.76 16.56 -9.43
N ALA A 109 -3.00 15.38 -8.84
CA ALA A 109 -2.98 14.10 -9.54
C ALA A 109 -4.29 13.81 -10.32
N GLY A 110 -5.34 14.61 -10.16
CA GLY A 110 -6.67 14.33 -10.70
C GLY A 110 -7.43 13.21 -9.96
N ALA A 111 -6.97 12.82 -8.78
CA ALA A 111 -7.56 11.73 -8.02
C ALA A 111 -8.81 12.12 -7.23
N MET A 112 -9.10 13.41 -7.08
CA MET A 112 -10.32 13.88 -6.41
C MET A 112 -11.60 13.60 -7.23
N GLU A 113 -11.49 13.25 -8.50
CA GLU A 113 -12.64 12.88 -9.34
C GLU A 113 -13.33 11.58 -8.88
N TYR A 114 -12.56 10.69 -8.25
CA TYR A 114 -13.04 9.38 -7.74
C TYR A 114 -12.79 9.20 -6.23
N THR A 115 -12.46 10.28 -5.51
CA THR A 115 -12.12 10.21 -4.08
C THR A 115 -13.03 11.10 -3.25
N VAL A 116 -13.55 10.56 -2.15
CA VAL A 116 -14.25 11.30 -1.09
C VAL A 116 -13.35 11.41 0.13
N VAL A 117 -13.21 12.62 0.68
CA VAL A 117 -12.48 12.86 1.92
C VAL A 117 -13.47 13.04 3.07
N VAL A 118 -13.35 12.19 4.10
CA VAL A 118 -14.09 12.30 5.35
C VAL A 118 -13.15 12.85 6.41
N ASN A 119 -13.42 14.06 6.91
CA ASN A 119 -12.53 14.75 7.83
C ASN A 119 -13.14 14.89 9.22
N ALA A 120 -12.46 14.34 10.24
CA ALA A 120 -12.65 14.66 11.64
C ALA A 120 -11.34 15.27 12.18
N ALA A 121 -11.22 16.59 12.09
CA ALA A 121 -10.01 17.33 12.46
C ALA A 121 -9.60 17.10 13.92
N ALA A 122 -8.34 17.39 14.25
CA ALA A 122 -7.81 17.28 15.61
C ALA A 122 -8.55 18.17 16.62
N SER A 123 -9.17 19.26 16.16
CA SER A 123 -10.02 20.16 16.97
C SER A 123 -11.48 19.70 17.09
N ALA A 124 -11.87 18.64 16.37
CA ALA A 124 -13.23 18.11 16.43
C ALA A 124 -13.47 17.35 17.74
N ALA A 125 -14.73 17.35 18.21
CA ALA A 125 -15.10 16.58 19.39
C ALA A 125 -14.75 15.09 19.25
N PRO A 126 -14.32 14.41 20.33
CA PRO A 126 -13.92 13.00 20.29
C PRO A 126 -14.97 12.08 19.64
N ALA A 127 -16.26 12.37 19.82
CA ALA A 127 -17.33 11.60 19.18
C ALA A 127 -17.25 11.65 17.64
N LEU A 128 -16.90 12.78 17.05
CA LEU A 128 -16.73 12.91 15.61
C LEU A 128 -15.52 12.10 15.11
N GLN A 129 -14.41 12.14 15.83
CA GLN A 129 -13.22 11.36 15.53
C GLN A 129 -13.49 9.85 15.65
N MET A 130 -14.31 9.44 16.62
CA MET A 130 -14.72 8.05 16.80
C MET A 130 -15.61 7.55 15.65
N TYR A 131 -16.56 8.38 15.17
CA TYR A 131 -17.53 7.96 14.17
C TYR A 131 -17.08 8.18 12.71
N ALA A 132 -16.11 9.04 12.44
CA ALA A 132 -15.63 9.29 11.07
C ALA A 132 -15.22 8.02 10.30
N PRO A 133 -14.50 7.04 10.89
CA PRO A 133 -14.20 5.79 10.19
C PRO A 133 -15.44 5.00 9.79
N TYR A 134 -16.47 4.96 10.62
CA TYR A 134 -17.73 4.28 10.31
C TYR A 134 -18.48 4.97 9.18
N ALA A 135 -18.46 6.31 9.15
CA ALA A 135 -19.06 7.08 8.06
C ALA A 135 -18.34 6.81 6.74
N GLY A 136 -16.99 6.84 6.74
CA GLY A 136 -16.20 6.50 5.55
C GLY A 136 -16.42 5.06 5.07
N SER A 137 -16.48 4.12 6.00
CA SER A 137 -16.78 2.72 5.68
C SER A 137 -18.19 2.56 5.09
N ALA A 138 -19.19 3.30 5.60
CA ALA A 138 -20.55 3.26 5.07
C ALA A 138 -20.64 3.78 3.61
N ILE A 139 -19.85 4.82 3.27
CA ILE A 139 -19.70 5.31 1.90
C ILE A 139 -19.13 4.22 1.00
N GLY A 140 -18.00 3.62 1.39
CA GLY A 140 -17.38 2.53 0.62
C GLY A 140 -18.29 1.30 0.48
N GLN A 141 -19.03 0.95 1.53
CA GLN A 141 -20.00 -0.14 1.45
C GLN A 141 -21.16 0.12 0.49
N HIS A 142 -21.54 1.38 0.30
CA HIS A 142 -22.57 1.73 -0.69
C HIS A 142 -22.16 1.23 -2.08
N TRP A 143 -20.96 1.54 -2.52
CA TRP A 143 -20.44 1.08 -3.81
C TRP A 143 -20.21 -0.43 -3.86
N MET A 144 -19.68 -1.01 -2.78
CA MET A 144 -19.47 -2.47 -2.69
C MET A 144 -20.79 -3.25 -2.91
N TYR A 145 -21.89 -2.82 -2.30
CA TYR A 145 -23.21 -3.47 -2.47
C TYR A 145 -23.89 -3.15 -3.81
N GLN A 146 -23.35 -2.22 -4.59
CA GLN A 146 -23.73 -1.97 -5.99
C GLN A 146 -22.88 -2.79 -6.98
N GLY A 147 -22.07 -3.73 -6.50
CA GLY A 147 -21.20 -4.55 -7.34
C GLY A 147 -19.93 -3.84 -7.79
N GLN A 148 -19.63 -2.66 -7.22
CA GLN A 148 -18.44 -1.86 -7.54
C GLN A 148 -17.28 -2.16 -6.58
N HIS A 149 -16.10 -1.66 -6.89
CA HIS A 149 -14.94 -1.76 -6.03
C HIS A 149 -14.67 -0.43 -5.33
N ALA A 150 -14.42 -0.51 -4.03
CA ALA A 150 -14.06 0.65 -3.23
C ALA A 150 -12.81 0.38 -2.39
N LEU A 151 -12.04 1.44 -2.16
CA LEU A 151 -10.90 1.50 -1.25
C LEU A 151 -11.24 2.50 -0.15
N VAL A 152 -11.12 2.11 1.11
CA VAL A 152 -11.20 3.01 2.26
C VAL A 152 -9.89 3.01 3.01
N VAL A 153 -9.32 4.19 3.24
CA VAL A 153 -8.12 4.37 4.04
C VAL A 153 -8.47 5.09 5.34
N PHE A 154 -7.91 4.65 6.46
CA PHE A 154 -8.17 5.20 7.79
C PHE A 154 -6.88 5.79 8.39
N ASP A 155 -6.71 7.09 8.30
CA ASP A 155 -5.50 7.78 8.76
C ASP A 155 -5.78 8.66 9.98
N ASP A 156 -5.62 8.20 11.23
CA ASP A 156 -5.25 6.84 11.67
C ASP A 156 -6.21 6.30 12.75
N LEU A 157 -6.27 4.99 12.89
CA LEU A 157 -7.11 4.33 13.90
C LEU A 157 -6.55 4.42 15.31
N SER A 158 -5.26 4.76 15.50
CA SER A 158 -4.70 5.03 16.81
C SER A 158 -5.41 6.23 17.46
N LYS A 159 -5.68 7.28 16.69
CA LYS A 159 -6.42 8.46 17.16
C LYS A 159 -7.89 8.15 17.42
N GLN A 160 -8.51 7.29 16.60
CA GLN A 160 -9.86 6.81 16.90
C GLN A 160 -9.91 6.10 18.26
N ALA A 161 -8.95 5.22 18.54
CA ALA A 161 -8.87 4.52 19.82
C ALA A 161 -8.69 5.52 21.00
N VAL A 162 -7.85 6.54 20.84
CA VAL A 162 -7.65 7.59 21.85
C VAL A 162 -8.96 8.36 22.09
N ALA A 163 -9.67 8.75 21.05
CA ALA A 163 -10.97 9.43 21.17
C ALA A 163 -12.00 8.54 21.90
N TYR A 164 -12.03 7.24 21.58
CA TYR A 164 -12.91 6.28 22.26
C TYR A 164 -12.55 6.10 23.74
N ARG A 165 -11.26 6.04 24.06
CA ARG A 165 -10.78 6.03 25.46
C ARG A 165 -11.23 7.26 26.22
N GLU A 166 -11.08 8.45 25.64
CA GLU A 166 -11.53 9.70 26.25
C GLU A 166 -13.03 9.70 26.56
N ILE A 167 -13.86 9.34 25.58
CA ILE A 167 -15.32 9.21 25.78
C ILE A 167 -15.64 8.21 26.89
N SER A 168 -14.98 7.05 26.89
CA SER A 168 -15.22 5.99 27.87
C SER A 168 -14.86 6.43 29.30
N LEU A 169 -13.75 7.16 29.47
CA LEU A 169 -13.34 7.70 30.77
C LEU A 169 -14.28 8.80 31.25
N LEU A 170 -14.74 9.68 30.37
CA LEU A 170 -15.76 10.70 30.71
C LEU A 170 -17.09 10.07 31.16
N LEU A 171 -17.47 8.95 30.54
CA LEU A 171 -18.63 8.16 30.94
C LEU A 171 -18.37 7.27 32.16
N ARG A 172 -17.20 7.38 32.80
CA ARG A 172 -16.79 6.61 33.99
C ARG A 172 -16.82 5.09 33.76
N ARG A 173 -16.58 4.63 32.53
CA ARG A 173 -16.43 3.21 32.25
C ARG A 173 -15.07 2.74 32.84
N PRO A 174 -15.00 1.53 33.42
CA PRO A 174 -13.77 1.05 34.03
C PRO A 174 -12.66 0.91 32.98
N PRO A 175 -11.47 1.47 33.22
CA PRO A 175 -10.34 1.35 32.31
C PRO A 175 -9.69 -0.03 32.40
N GLY A 176 -9.25 -0.55 31.25
CA GLY A 176 -8.40 -1.73 31.13
C GLY A 176 -6.94 -1.39 30.84
N ARG A 177 -6.28 -2.22 30.05
CA ARG A 177 -4.87 -2.03 29.65
C ARG A 177 -4.68 -0.67 28.96
N GLU A 178 -3.64 0.06 29.33
CA GLU A 178 -3.33 1.41 28.84
C GLU A 178 -4.50 2.41 28.96
N ALA A 179 -5.37 2.20 29.96
CA ALA A 179 -6.59 2.95 30.20
C ALA A 179 -7.65 2.87 29.07
N TYR A 180 -7.50 1.97 28.12
CA TYR A 180 -8.54 1.71 27.11
C TYR A 180 -9.70 0.93 27.74
N PRO A 181 -10.95 1.16 27.26
CA PRO A 181 -12.09 0.35 27.69
C PRO A 181 -11.96 -1.10 27.18
N GLY A 182 -12.58 -2.06 27.88
CA GLY A 182 -12.48 -3.48 27.56
C GLY A 182 -12.98 -3.87 26.16
N ASP A 183 -13.80 -3.03 25.54
CA ASP A 183 -14.38 -3.23 24.21
C ASP A 183 -13.65 -2.47 23.08
N VAL A 184 -12.45 -1.97 23.31
CA VAL A 184 -11.67 -1.27 22.27
C VAL A 184 -11.32 -2.18 21.09
N PHE A 185 -11.11 -3.47 21.33
CA PHE A 185 -10.95 -4.44 20.26
C PHE A 185 -12.18 -4.47 19.33
N TYR A 186 -13.37 -4.49 19.91
CA TYR A 186 -14.62 -4.49 19.17
C TYR A 186 -14.85 -3.18 18.38
N LEU A 187 -14.34 -2.05 18.86
CA LEU A 187 -14.36 -0.78 18.10
C LEU A 187 -13.72 -0.96 16.71
N HIS A 188 -12.54 -1.57 16.64
CA HIS A 188 -11.82 -1.77 15.38
C HIS A 188 -12.29 -2.99 14.60
N SER A 189 -12.62 -4.09 15.28
CA SER A 189 -13.04 -5.32 14.59
C SER A 189 -14.36 -5.14 13.84
N ARG A 190 -15.37 -4.52 14.46
CA ARG A 190 -16.66 -4.28 13.77
C ARG A 190 -16.57 -3.26 12.64
N LEU A 191 -15.55 -2.40 12.64
CA LEU A 191 -15.23 -1.50 11.54
C LEU A 191 -14.57 -2.26 10.39
N LEU A 192 -13.46 -2.93 10.68
CA LEU A 192 -12.59 -3.54 9.66
C LEU A 192 -13.20 -4.80 9.04
N GLU A 193 -14.00 -5.56 9.77
CA GLU A 193 -14.72 -6.71 9.23
C GLU A 193 -15.74 -6.35 8.13
N ARG A 194 -16.10 -5.08 8.00
CA ARG A 194 -16.96 -4.59 6.90
C ARG A 194 -16.24 -4.57 5.55
N CYS A 195 -14.90 -4.57 5.56
CA CYS A 195 -14.09 -4.71 4.35
C CYS A 195 -14.08 -6.17 3.92
N ALA A 196 -14.57 -6.44 2.72
CA ALA A 196 -14.71 -7.78 2.18
C ALA A 196 -14.84 -7.77 0.64
N LYS A 197 -14.66 -8.93 0.03
CA LYS A 197 -15.09 -9.24 -1.34
C LYS A 197 -16.43 -9.97 -1.23
N LEU A 198 -17.48 -9.40 -1.82
CA LEU A 198 -18.80 -10.03 -1.83
C LEU A 198 -18.87 -11.16 -2.85
N SER A 199 -19.75 -12.12 -2.59
CA SER A 199 -20.05 -13.20 -3.54
C SER A 199 -20.68 -12.64 -4.83
N ASP A 200 -20.60 -13.41 -5.91
CA ASP A 200 -21.17 -13.02 -7.21
C ASP A 200 -22.67 -12.85 -7.15
N GLU A 201 -23.36 -13.62 -6.28
CA GLU A 201 -24.78 -13.47 -6.00
C GLU A 201 -25.16 -12.08 -5.46
N LEU A 202 -24.21 -11.42 -4.79
CA LEU A 202 -24.35 -10.05 -4.29
C LEU A 202 -23.68 -9.01 -5.18
N GLY A 203 -23.36 -9.38 -6.42
CA GLY A 203 -22.79 -8.50 -7.44
C GLY A 203 -21.25 -8.45 -7.45
N GLY A 204 -20.55 -9.25 -6.63
CA GLY A 204 -19.10 -9.37 -6.67
C GLY A 204 -18.31 -8.11 -6.30
N GLY A 205 -18.93 -7.09 -5.72
CA GLY A 205 -18.26 -5.87 -5.29
C GLY A 205 -17.27 -6.09 -4.17
N SER A 206 -16.39 -5.13 -3.94
CA SER A 206 -15.40 -5.22 -2.86
C SER A 206 -15.20 -3.90 -2.13
N LEU A 207 -14.85 -3.99 -0.84
CA LEU A 207 -14.35 -2.88 -0.04
C LEU A 207 -13.00 -3.29 0.55
N THR A 208 -11.94 -2.67 0.06
CA THR A 208 -10.58 -2.87 0.56
C THR A 208 -10.30 -1.86 1.66
N GLY A 209 -9.73 -2.28 2.78
CA GLY A 209 -9.42 -1.42 3.91
C GLY A 209 -7.92 -1.28 4.12
N LEU A 210 -7.43 -0.04 4.20
CA LEU A 210 -6.06 0.28 4.60
C LEU A 210 -6.08 1.09 5.91
N PRO A 211 -6.19 0.41 7.07
CA PRO A 211 -6.03 1.06 8.36
C PRO A 211 -4.58 1.45 8.60
N VAL A 212 -4.39 2.60 9.23
CA VAL A 212 -3.08 3.06 9.72
C VAL A 212 -3.04 2.97 11.24
N ILE A 213 -1.94 2.44 11.76
CA ILE A 213 -1.61 2.47 13.19
C ILE A 213 -0.25 3.15 13.37
N GLU A 214 -0.21 4.11 14.29
CA GLU A 214 1.01 4.76 14.73
C GLU A 214 1.64 3.99 15.89
N THR A 215 2.91 3.60 15.76
CA THR A 215 3.72 3.04 16.83
C THR A 215 4.56 4.13 17.51
N LYS A 216 5.18 3.78 18.62
CA LYS A 216 6.19 4.59 19.31
C LYS A 216 7.43 3.73 19.51
N ALA A 217 8.58 4.22 19.09
CA ALA A 217 9.86 3.50 19.13
C ALA A 217 9.79 2.10 18.48
N ASN A 218 9.07 2.00 17.36
CA ASN A 218 8.82 0.76 16.61
C ASN A 218 8.17 -0.38 17.45
N ASP A 219 7.51 -0.06 18.58
CA ASP A 219 6.88 -1.06 19.44
C ASP A 219 5.53 -1.54 18.88
N ILE A 220 5.54 -2.72 18.25
CA ILE A 220 4.34 -3.40 17.76
C ILE A 220 3.66 -4.27 18.84
N SER A 221 4.26 -4.43 20.01
CA SER A 221 3.70 -5.20 21.14
C SER A 221 2.72 -4.41 21.99
N ALA A 222 2.59 -3.10 21.76
CA ALA A 222 1.62 -2.25 22.41
C ALA A 222 0.17 -2.71 22.15
N TYR A 223 -0.76 -2.27 22.98
CA TYR A 223 -2.12 -2.83 23.00
C TYR A 223 -2.90 -2.62 21.70
N ILE A 224 -2.93 -1.40 21.17
CA ILE A 224 -3.67 -1.13 19.92
C ILE A 224 -3.01 -1.76 18.69
N PRO A 225 -1.69 -1.68 18.48
CA PRO A 225 -1.01 -2.40 17.40
C PRO A 225 -1.34 -3.90 17.36
N THR A 226 -1.18 -4.59 18.49
CA THR A 226 -1.46 -6.04 18.60
C THR A 226 -2.89 -6.39 18.21
N ASN A 227 -3.86 -5.59 18.67
CA ASN A 227 -5.26 -5.80 18.35
C ASN A 227 -5.51 -5.67 16.84
N VAL A 228 -5.00 -4.62 16.20
CA VAL A 228 -5.28 -4.37 14.78
C VAL A 228 -4.53 -5.36 13.89
N ILE A 229 -3.30 -5.77 14.23
CA ILE A 229 -2.58 -6.84 13.53
C ILE A 229 -3.41 -8.14 13.52
N SER A 230 -4.09 -8.46 14.62
CA SER A 230 -4.91 -9.67 14.70
C SER A 230 -6.20 -9.61 13.88
N ILE A 231 -6.76 -8.40 13.67
CA ILE A 231 -7.99 -8.18 12.89
C ILE A 231 -7.71 -8.18 11.39
N THR A 232 -6.52 -7.73 10.97
CA THR A 232 -6.18 -7.51 9.56
C THR A 232 -5.62 -8.76 8.88
N ASP A 233 -5.63 -8.75 7.55
CA ASP A 233 -5.14 -9.85 6.70
C ASP A 233 -3.66 -9.70 6.35
N GLY A 234 -2.93 -8.97 7.16
CA GLY A 234 -1.50 -8.70 7.03
C GLY A 234 -1.15 -7.26 7.36
N GLN A 235 0.15 -6.98 7.35
CA GLN A 235 0.69 -5.65 7.66
C GLN A 235 1.88 -5.28 6.78
N CYS A 236 1.96 -4.01 6.42
CA CYS A 236 3.15 -3.33 5.92
C CYS A 236 3.79 -2.58 7.08
N TYR A 237 4.93 -3.07 7.54
CA TYR A 237 5.64 -2.49 8.68
C TYR A 237 6.73 -1.54 8.21
N LEU A 238 6.63 -0.28 8.62
CA LEU A 238 7.56 0.78 8.26
C LEU A 238 8.51 1.07 9.43
N LEU A 239 9.79 0.87 9.19
CA LEU A 239 10.85 1.08 10.18
C LEU A 239 11.44 2.49 10.06
N SER A 240 11.60 3.17 11.22
CA SER A 240 12.25 4.48 11.28
C SER A 240 13.71 4.42 10.82
N ASP A 241 14.43 3.36 11.17
CA ASP A 241 15.84 3.20 10.80
C ASP A 241 16.04 3.12 9.29
N LEU A 242 15.20 2.36 8.57
CA LEU A 242 15.22 2.29 7.12
C LEU A 242 14.89 3.65 6.48
N PHE A 243 13.93 4.37 7.06
CA PHE A 243 13.53 5.70 6.58
C PHE A 243 14.68 6.70 6.66
N TYR A 244 15.40 6.71 7.77
CA TYR A 244 16.55 7.60 7.97
C TYR A 244 17.79 7.19 7.17
N GLN A 245 17.92 5.90 6.83
CA GLN A 245 18.92 5.40 5.88
C GLN A 245 18.59 5.74 4.42
N GLY A 246 17.49 6.43 4.16
CA GLY A 246 17.07 6.80 2.80
C GLY A 246 16.37 5.68 2.01
N ILE A 247 16.07 4.57 2.64
CA ILE A 247 15.27 3.49 2.03
C ILE A 247 13.78 3.87 2.14
N ARG A 248 13.20 4.29 1.03
CA ARG A 248 11.82 4.78 0.94
C ARG A 248 11.09 4.14 -0.23
N PRO A 249 9.96 3.42 0.00
CA PRO A 249 9.29 3.23 1.29
C PRO A 249 10.14 2.42 2.28
N ALA A 250 10.01 2.77 3.57
CA ALA A 250 10.78 2.16 4.66
C ALA A 250 10.21 0.80 5.09
N LEU A 251 9.78 -0.01 4.13
CA LEU A 251 9.10 -1.28 4.32
C LEU A 251 10.09 -2.35 4.78
N ASP A 252 9.85 -2.94 5.94
CA ASP A 252 10.58 -4.13 6.34
C ASP A 252 9.97 -5.38 5.70
N ALA A 253 10.66 -5.93 4.70
CA ALA A 253 10.23 -7.12 3.99
C ALA A 253 10.27 -8.41 4.85
N GLY A 254 10.96 -8.40 5.99
CA GLY A 254 11.08 -9.56 6.89
C GLY A 254 9.84 -9.79 7.74
N ILE A 255 9.28 -8.71 8.28
CA ILE A 255 8.12 -8.78 9.19
C ILE A 255 6.81 -8.28 8.56
N SER A 256 6.88 -7.70 7.36
CA SER A 256 5.70 -7.36 6.59
C SER A 256 5.12 -8.62 5.93
N VAL A 257 3.81 -8.77 6.02
CA VAL A 257 3.10 -9.98 5.57
C VAL A 257 1.82 -9.58 4.84
N SER A 258 1.50 -10.29 3.75
CA SER A 258 0.15 -10.36 3.19
C SER A 258 -0.36 -11.80 3.31
N ARG A 259 -1.48 -12.00 4.01
CA ARG A 259 -2.09 -13.34 4.15
C ARG A 259 -2.78 -13.80 2.86
N VAL A 260 -3.12 -12.88 1.97
CA VAL A 260 -3.62 -13.19 0.62
C VAL A 260 -2.46 -13.56 -0.30
N GLY A 261 -1.36 -12.82 -0.23
CA GLY A 261 -0.13 -13.12 -0.93
C GLY A 261 -0.30 -13.20 -2.45
N GLY A 262 0.29 -14.21 -3.07
CA GLY A 262 0.29 -14.37 -4.53
C GLY A 262 -1.07 -14.57 -5.19
N ALA A 263 -2.15 -14.79 -4.43
CA ALA A 263 -3.52 -14.76 -4.98
C ALA A 263 -3.96 -13.34 -5.38
N ALA A 264 -3.36 -12.32 -4.77
CA ALA A 264 -3.57 -10.90 -5.09
C ALA A 264 -2.50 -10.33 -6.06
N GLN A 265 -1.86 -11.17 -6.85
CA GLN A 265 -0.87 -10.75 -7.85
C GLN A 265 -1.25 -11.28 -9.24
N ILE A 266 -0.96 -10.49 -10.27
CA ILE A 266 -0.97 -10.99 -11.63
C ILE A 266 0.12 -12.05 -11.81
N SER A 267 -0.07 -12.99 -12.74
CA SER A 267 0.86 -14.13 -12.95
C SER A 267 2.29 -13.69 -13.21
N ALA A 268 2.49 -12.61 -13.96
CA ALA A 268 3.81 -12.03 -14.23
C ALA A 268 4.49 -11.59 -12.93
N MET A 269 3.82 -10.79 -12.09
CA MET A 269 4.38 -10.34 -10.82
C MET A 269 4.67 -11.52 -9.88
N LYS A 270 3.75 -12.48 -9.79
CA LYS A 270 3.94 -13.67 -8.95
C LYS A 270 5.19 -14.46 -9.32
N LYS A 271 5.49 -14.56 -10.63
CA LYS A 271 6.67 -15.28 -11.15
C LYS A 271 7.98 -14.64 -10.68
N ILE A 272 8.05 -13.30 -10.65
CA ILE A 272 9.27 -12.55 -10.30
C ILE A 272 9.40 -12.24 -8.79
N ALA A 273 8.30 -12.24 -8.05
CA ALA A 273 8.29 -11.91 -6.63
C ALA A 273 9.02 -12.96 -5.75
N GLY A 274 9.02 -14.23 -6.16
CA GLY A 274 9.75 -15.30 -5.46
C GLY A 274 11.26 -15.05 -5.44
N PRO A 275 11.92 -14.95 -6.63
CA PRO A 275 13.35 -14.59 -6.72
C PRO A 275 13.70 -13.28 -6.01
N LEU A 276 12.88 -12.25 -6.12
CA LEU A 276 13.09 -10.97 -5.45
C LEU A 276 13.21 -11.12 -3.92
N ARG A 277 12.28 -11.85 -3.30
CA ARG A 277 12.29 -12.09 -1.86
C ARG A 277 13.52 -12.88 -1.42
N LEU A 278 13.90 -13.88 -2.20
CA LEU A 278 15.08 -14.68 -1.94
C LEU A 278 16.35 -13.84 -1.98
N ASN A 279 16.50 -13.02 -3.03
CA ASN A 279 17.64 -12.12 -3.18
C ASN A 279 17.76 -11.14 -2.01
N LEU A 280 16.63 -10.57 -1.55
CA LEU A 280 16.63 -9.68 -0.40
C LEU A 280 16.96 -10.37 0.92
N ALA A 281 16.49 -11.61 1.12
CA ALA A 281 16.82 -12.39 2.32
C ALA A 281 18.32 -12.72 2.35
N GLN A 282 18.88 -13.21 1.24
CA GLN A 282 20.31 -13.48 1.09
C GLN A 282 21.15 -12.22 1.27
N PHE A 283 20.72 -11.11 0.67
CA PHE A 283 21.41 -9.82 0.85
C PHE A 283 21.52 -9.42 2.31
N ARG A 284 20.42 -9.53 3.09
CA ARG A 284 20.44 -9.18 4.53
C ARG A 284 21.39 -10.03 5.33
N GLU A 285 21.43 -11.34 5.07
CA GLU A 285 22.35 -12.25 5.73
C GLU A 285 23.81 -11.92 5.38
N LEU A 286 24.11 -11.75 4.08
CA LEU A 286 25.45 -11.44 3.61
C LEU A 286 25.93 -10.05 4.05
N ALA A 287 25.05 -9.05 4.08
CA ALA A 287 25.38 -7.71 4.57
C ALA A 287 25.80 -7.74 6.04
N ALA A 288 25.09 -8.49 6.87
CA ALA A 288 25.46 -8.68 8.29
C ALA A 288 26.83 -9.35 8.42
N PHE A 289 27.13 -10.37 7.61
CA PHE A 289 28.46 -11.02 7.63
C PHE A 289 29.58 -10.08 7.17
N ALA A 290 29.34 -9.27 6.14
CA ALA A 290 30.30 -8.30 5.64
C ALA A 290 30.65 -7.21 6.68
N GLU A 291 29.68 -6.76 7.48
CA GLU A 291 29.92 -5.80 8.58
C GLU A 291 30.84 -6.37 9.67
N PHE A 292 30.84 -7.68 9.89
CA PHE A 292 31.75 -8.34 10.84
C PHE A 292 33.15 -8.62 10.27
N GLY A 293 33.47 -8.11 9.08
CA GLY A 293 34.80 -8.26 8.46
C GLY A 293 35.12 -9.67 7.93
N SER A 294 34.11 -10.50 7.70
CA SER A 294 34.27 -11.82 7.11
C SER A 294 34.61 -11.69 5.61
N GLU A 295 35.62 -12.45 5.16
CA GLU A 295 35.91 -12.55 3.71
C GLU A 295 34.78 -13.34 3.03
N LEU A 296 34.16 -12.72 2.04
CA LEU A 296 33.13 -13.35 1.21
C LEU A 296 33.79 -13.97 -0.04
N ASP A 297 33.34 -15.14 -0.44
CA ASP A 297 33.71 -15.70 -1.73
C ASP A 297 33.09 -14.91 -2.90
N ALA A 298 33.57 -15.14 -4.12
CA ALA A 298 33.14 -14.40 -5.31
C ALA A 298 31.63 -14.53 -5.59
N THR A 299 31.02 -15.67 -5.26
CA THR A 299 29.59 -15.90 -5.45
C THR A 299 28.77 -15.09 -4.45
N SER A 300 29.16 -15.12 -3.18
CA SER A 300 28.52 -14.35 -2.11
C SER A 300 28.66 -12.85 -2.34
N LEU A 301 29.81 -12.39 -2.86
CA LEU A 301 30.01 -11.01 -3.22
C LEU A 301 29.08 -10.57 -4.36
N ALA A 302 28.95 -11.39 -5.41
CA ALA A 302 28.01 -11.10 -6.51
C ALA A 302 26.56 -11.03 -6.02
N GLN A 303 26.16 -11.92 -5.10
CA GLN A 303 24.82 -11.88 -4.49
C GLN A 303 24.61 -10.63 -3.64
N LEU A 304 25.60 -10.21 -2.88
CA LEU A 304 25.59 -8.98 -2.09
C LEU A 304 25.41 -7.75 -3.00
N GLU A 305 26.17 -7.67 -4.07
CA GLU A 305 26.13 -6.56 -5.03
C GLU A 305 24.78 -6.52 -5.78
N ARG A 306 24.24 -7.67 -6.19
CA ARG A 306 22.88 -7.74 -6.76
C ARG A 306 21.82 -7.31 -5.74
N GLY A 307 21.94 -7.74 -4.49
CA GLY A 307 21.04 -7.34 -3.41
C GLY A 307 21.01 -5.84 -3.16
N ARG A 308 22.17 -5.15 -3.24
CA ARG A 308 22.24 -3.69 -3.18
C ARG A 308 21.43 -3.03 -4.29
N ARG A 309 21.55 -3.53 -5.53
CA ARG A 309 20.77 -3.04 -6.68
C ARG A 309 19.27 -3.29 -6.52
N VAL A 310 18.90 -4.46 -6.00
CA VAL A 310 17.50 -4.76 -5.68
C VAL A 310 16.94 -3.75 -4.67
N VAL A 311 17.68 -3.44 -3.60
CA VAL A 311 17.25 -2.43 -2.62
C VAL A 311 17.10 -1.07 -3.29
N GLU A 312 18.04 -0.69 -4.19
CA GLU A 312 17.96 0.60 -4.89
C GLU A 312 16.76 0.69 -5.84
N VAL A 313 16.49 -0.37 -6.60
CA VAL A 313 15.30 -0.47 -7.47
C VAL A 313 13.99 -0.38 -6.69
N LEU A 314 13.93 -0.92 -5.48
CA LEU A 314 12.72 -0.87 -4.65
C LEU A 314 12.46 0.50 -4.03
N LYS A 315 13.46 1.40 -4.00
CA LYS A 315 13.24 2.78 -3.61
C LYS A 315 12.35 3.49 -4.63
N GLN A 316 11.46 4.32 -4.14
CA GLN A 316 10.49 5.03 -4.98
C GLN A 316 10.14 6.37 -4.35
N PRO A 317 10.15 7.48 -5.12
CA PRO A 317 9.70 8.77 -4.61
C PRO A 317 8.21 8.72 -4.29
N GLN A 318 7.76 9.52 -3.33
CA GLN A 318 6.35 9.68 -3.01
C GLN A 318 5.60 10.36 -4.18
N PHE A 319 4.31 10.05 -4.29
CA PHE A 319 3.39 10.59 -5.30
C PHE A 319 3.80 10.29 -6.75
N SER A 320 4.47 9.16 -6.92
CA SER A 320 4.96 8.67 -8.21
C SER A 320 4.69 7.17 -8.36
N PRO A 321 3.41 6.75 -8.34
CA PRO A 321 3.07 5.34 -8.51
C PRO A 321 3.51 4.83 -9.89
N VAL A 322 3.95 3.59 -9.94
CA VAL A 322 4.44 2.92 -11.16
C VAL A 322 3.40 1.88 -11.60
N PRO A 323 2.95 1.88 -12.85
CA PRO A 323 2.06 0.86 -13.40
C PRO A 323 2.65 -0.55 -13.25
N VAL A 324 1.79 -1.54 -12.97
CA VAL A 324 2.24 -2.91 -12.66
C VAL A 324 3.04 -3.55 -13.78
N GLU A 325 2.72 -3.29 -15.05
CA GLU A 325 3.44 -3.79 -16.22
C GLU A 325 4.89 -3.28 -16.26
N GLU A 326 5.12 -2.03 -15.85
CA GLU A 326 6.45 -1.45 -15.75
C GLU A 326 7.20 -1.99 -14.53
N GLN A 327 6.51 -2.16 -13.38
CA GLN A 327 7.10 -2.79 -12.20
C GLN A 327 7.63 -4.19 -12.54
N VAL A 328 6.86 -4.97 -13.31
CA VAL A 328 7.26 -6.32 -13.73
C VAL A 328 8.57 -6.28 -14.53
N VAL A 329 8.67 -5.40 -15.52
CA VAL A 329 9.88 -5.28 -16.34
C VAL A 329 11.10 -4.89 -15.52
N VAL A 330 10.96 -3.88 -14.65
CA VAL A 330 12.06 -3.37 -13.82
C VAL A 330 12.54 -4.41 -12.79
N ILE A 331 11.60 -5.05 -12.09
CA ILE A 331 11.93 -6.08 -11.10
C ILE A 331 12.54 -7.30 -11.80
N TYR A 332 12.02 -7.70 -12.96
CA TYR A 332 12.61 -8.75 -13.76
C TYR A 332 14.06 -8.42 -14.13
N ALA A 333 14.33 -7.22 -14.63
CA ALA A 333 15.66 -6.82 -15.04
C ALA A 333 16.69 -6.92 -13.89
N VAL A 334 16.34 -6.52 -12.66
CA VAL A 334 17.27 -6.60 -11.53
C VAL A 334 17.41 -8.02 -10.98
N THR A 335 16.33 -8.81 -10.96
CA THR A 335 16.39 -10.19 -10.43
C THR A 335 17.11 -11.16 -11.35
N GLU A 336 17.00 -10.98 -12.66
CA GLU A 336 17.68 -11.81 -13.67
C GLU A 336 19.12 -11.33 -13.97
N GLY A 337 19.61 -10.30 -13.27
CA GLY A 337 20.99 -9.84 -13.37
C GLY A 337 21.30 -8.90 -14.54
N HIS A 338 20.29 -8.37 -15.22
CA HIS A 338 20.51 -7.40 -16.31
C HIS A 338 21.09 -6.07 -15.82
N MET A 339 21.09 -5.82 -14.51
CA MET A 339 21.67 -4.64 -13.88
C MET A 339 23.00 -4.91 -13.16
N ASP A 340 23.57 -6.11 -13.23
CA ASP A 340 24.75 -6.49 -12.43
C ASP A 340 26.00 -5.65 -12.76
N ASP A 341 26.08 -5.13 -13.97
CA ASP A 341 27.14 -4.22 -14.45
C ASP A 341 26.82 -2.73 -14.27
N VAL A 342 25.63 -2.38 -13.77
CA VAL A 342 25.23 -1.01 -13.49
C VAL A 342 25.73 -0.61 -12.09
N ILE A 343 26.44 0.50 -11.97
CA ILE A 343 26.87 1.03 -10.67
C ILE A 343 25.68 1.55 -9.87
N ILE A 344 25.75 1.47 -8.53
CA ILE A 344 24.62 1.81 -7.65
C ILE A 344 24.03 3.20 -7.90
N PRO A 345 24.85 4.28 -8.06
CA PRO A 345 24.31 5.61 -8.35
C PRO A 345 23.50 5.71 -9.64
N ASP A 346 23.77 4.85 -10.62
CA ASP A 346 23.09 4.83 -11.92
C ASP A 346 21.86 3.94 -11.98
N VAL A 347 21.60 3.11 -10.98
CA VAL A 347 20.48 2.15 -10.98
C VAL A 347 19.13 2.86 -11.21
N ARG A 348 18.92 4.00 -10.57
CA ARG A 348 17.68 4.76 -10.74
C ARG A 348 17.56 5.35 -12.15
N ARG A 349 18.65 5.88 -12.70
CA ARG A 349 18.68 6.41 -14.08
C ARG A 349 18.45 5.30 -15.10
N PHE A 350 19.02 4.12 -14.84
CA PHE A 350 18.77 2.92 -15.64
C PHE A 350 17.29 2.50 -15.59
N GLU A 351 16.69 2.47 -14.40
CA GLU A 351 15.26 2.16 -14.22
C GLU A 351 14.36 3.12 -15.00
N ASP A 352 14.57 4.42 -14.83
CA ASP A 352 13.75 5.45 -15.50
C ASP A 352 13.92 5.37 -17.03
N GLY A 353 15.14 5.17 -17.53
CA GLY A 353 15.43 4.98 -18.94
C GLY A 353 14.81 3.70 -19.51
N LEU A 354 14.90 2.59 -18.77
CA LEU A 354 14.32 1.32 -19.19
C LEU A 354 12.78 1.42 -19.34
N ARG A 355 12.12 2.06 -18.37
CA ARG A 355 10.68 2.27 -18.42
C ARG A 355 10.28 3.12 -19.61
N GLU A 356 10.99 4.22 -19.86
CA GLU A 356 10.73 5.09 -21.02
C GLU A 356 11.01 4.37 -22.34
N PHE A 357 12.06 3.57 -22.41
CA PHE A 357 12.38 2.75 -23.57
C PHE A 357 11.26 1.75 -23.89
N PHE A 358 10.75 1.04 -22.87
CA PHE A 358 9.64 0.11 -23.09
C PHE A 358 8.36 0.82 -23.50
N ARG A 359 8.05 1.98 -22.94
CA ARG A 359 6.90 2.79 -23.35
C ARG A 359 6.98 3.23 -24.83
N SER A 360 8.16 3.64 -25.26
CA SER A 360 8.36 4.21 -26.59
C SER A 360 8.60 3.18 -27.68
N ARG A 361 9.39 2.13 -27.39
CA ARG A 361 9.83 1.14 -28.37
C ARG A 361 9.09 -0.18 -28.32
N HIS A 362 8.68 -0.60 -27.12
CA HIS A 362 8.05 -1.91 -26.90
C HIS A 362 6.69 -1.80 -26.17
N PRO A 363 5.79 -0.84 -26.53
CA PRO A 363 4.51 -0.68 -25.84
C PRO A 363 3.64 -1.95 -25.90
N GLY A 364 3.82 -2.78 -26.92
CA GLY A 364 3.12 -4.07 -27.06
C GLY A 364 3.42 -5.05 -25.93
N LEU A 365 4.66 -5.11 -25.44
CA LEU A 365 5.03 -5.97 -24.32
C LEU A 365 4.38 -5.49 -23.00
N LEU A 366 4.34 -4.20 -22.77
CA LEU A 366 3.65 -3.63 -21.61
C LEU A 366 2.14 -3.89 -21.66
N SER A 367 1.53 -3.71 -22.84
CA SER A 367 0.10 -3.99 -23.04
C SER A 367 -0.21 -5.48 -22.84
N GLU A 368 0.65 -6.39 -23.29
CA GLU A 368 0.47 -7.82 -23.06
C GLU A 368 0.46 -8.14 -21.56
N ILE A 369 1.39 -7.60 -20.77
CA ILE A 369 1.40 -7.79 -19.32
C ILE A 369 0.14 -7.24 -18.70
N ARG A 370 -0.28 -6.02 -19.07
CA ARG A 370 -1.47 -5.36 -18.53
C ARG A 370 -2.75 -6.15 -18.82
N ASP A 371 -2.94 -6.56 -20.05
CA ASP A 371 -4.19 -7.12 -20.53
C ASP A 371 -4.33 -8.61 -20.18
N THR A 372 -3.22 -9.36 -20.17
CA THR A 372 -3.24 -10.80 -19.89
C THR A 372 -2.83 -11.16 -18.47
N GLY A 373 -2.14 -10.27 -17.77
CA GLY A 373 -1.51 -10.52 -16.47
C GLY A 373 -0.33 -11.51 -16.53
N LYS A 374 0.12 -11.89 -17.73
CA LYS A 374 1.17 -12.89 -17.94
C LYS A 374 2.48 -12.22 -18.37
N MET A 375 3.58 -12.89 -18.06
CA MET A 375 4.88 -12.49 -18.59
C MET A 375 4.94 -12.82 -20.08
N PRO A 376 5.34 -11.87 -20.96
CA PRO A 376 5.64 -12.19 -22.37
C PRO A 376 6.76 -13.23 -22.50
N GLU A 377 7.03 -13.67 -23.70
CA GLU A 377 8.16 -14.59 -23.94
C GLU A 377 9.45 -14.01 -23.40
N THR A 378 10.11 -14.76 -22.52
CA THR A 378 11.31 -14.33 -21.79
C THR A 378 12.43 -13.88 -22.74
N GLU A 379 12.58 -14.55 -23.88
CA GLU A 379 13.58 -14.22 -24.91
C GLU A 379 13.32 -12.84 -25.52
N THR A 380 12.05 -12.50 -25.78
CA THR A 380 11.67 -11.19 -26.32
C THR A 380 11.92 -10.07 -25.29
N VAL A 381 11.61 -10.29 -24.02
CA VAL A 381 11.88 -9.33 -22.96
C VAL A 381 13.39 -9.13 -22.77
N ASN A 382 14.17 -10.21 -22.78
CA ASN A 382 15.63 -10.15 -22.67
C ASN A 382 16.25 -9.40 -23.87
N ALA A 383 15.77 -9.63 -25.08
CA ALA A 383 16.23 -8.91 -26.27
C ALA A 383 15.95 -7.40 -26.17
N ALA A 384 14.76 -7.01 -25.71
CA ALA A 384 14.41 -5.62 -25.50
C ALA A 384 15.26 -4.93 -24.42
N ILE A 385 15.56 -5.63 -23.31
CA ILE A 385 16.46 -5.12 -22.27
C ILE A 385 17.90 -4.98 -22.81
N ALA A 386 18.39 -5.94 -23.59
CA ALA A 386 19.70 -5.90 -24.22
C ALA A 386 19.83 -4.71 -25.19
N GLU A 387 18.82 -4.48 -26.04
CA GLU A 387 18.74 -3.32 -26.94
C GLU A 387 18.81 -2.01 -26.16
N PHE A 388 18.10 -1.88 -25.03
CA PHE A 388 18.20 -0.70 -24.17
C PHE A 388 19.63 -0.54 -23.62
N LYS A 389 20.25 -1.62 -23.13
CA LYS A 389 21.60 -1.58 -22.55
C LYS A 389 22.66 -1.10 -23.55
N GLU A 390 22.55 -1.42 -24.82
CA GLU A 390 23.47 -0.93 -25.87
C GLU A 390 23.43 0.60 -26.01
N SER A 391 22.31 1.23 -25.66
CA SER A 391 22.12 2.68 -25.72
C SER A 391 22.36 3.38 -24.38
N PHE A 392 22.52 2.63 -23.28
CA PHE A 392 22.67 3.19 -21.94
C PHE A 392 24.15 3.49 -21.65
N GLU A 393 24.47 4.77 -21.50
CA GLU A 393 25.80 5.23 -21.07
C GLU A 393 25.79 5.46 -19.56
N GLY A 394 26.61 4.71 -18.81
CA GLY A 394 26.84 4.89 -17.39
C GLY A 394 27.51 6.25 -17.11
N SER A 395 27.32 6.79 -15.90
CA SER A 395 27.97 8.06 -15.51
C SER A 395 29.49 7.96 -15.38
N GLY A 396 30.00 6.73 -15.24
CA GLY A 396 31.44 6.47 -15.07
C GLY A 396 32.03 6.93 -13.74
N VAL A 397 31.20 7.38 -12.82
CA VAL A 397 31.61 7.85 -11.49
C VAL A 397 31.31 6.79 -10.47
N GLU A 398 32.30 6.06 -10.00
CA GLU A 398 32.28 5.30 -8.76
C GLU A 398 32.50 6.28 -7.59
N GLU A 399 31.57 6.40 -6.65
CA GLU A 399 31.78 7.10 -5.38
C GLU A 399 32.41 6.17 -4.34
#